data_ee01b4e5d3b70b3978ec4b2244bac3d6
#
_entry.id   ee01b4e5d3b70b3978ec4b2244bac3d6
#
_cell.length_a   1.000
_cell.length_b   1.000
_cell.length_c   1.000
_cell.angle_alpha   90.00
_cell.angle_beta   90.00
_cell.angle_gamma   90.00
#
_symmetry.space_group_name_H-M   'P 1'
#
loop_
_entity.id
_entity.type
_entity.pdbx_description
1 polymer ?
#
loop_
_entity_poly.entity_id
_entity_poly.type
_entity_poly.pdbx_seq_one_letter_code
_entity_poly.pdbx_strand_id
1 'polypeptide(L)'
;ITLRPKMNRFIVNGNFFQRNEVTASFVVKKQFSDKGAEALAMLHTTGDDTIDTVHEYIRQQVTECRSDKVDSTTGEMDILNKLPRWVGKAAVRFIMWLDKHGWVPDSMTCNDPYYSSVVLSNLGSIKLKCGYHHLTNWGTCSVFCIIGEKKMSPFYDADGSVTMRETLDLGLTIDERLADGYYYSKSIRLLKYLLEHPEELEKPLKEEVSYE
;
A
#
# COMPACT_ATOMS: atom_id res chain seq x y z
N ILE A 1 6.44 -5.96 6.18
CA ILE A 1 5.20 -6.71 6.45
C ILE A 1 5.53 -8.20 6.56
N THR A 2 6.29 -8.79 5.65
CA THR A 2 6.68 -10.20 5.65
C THR A 2 7.26 -10.64 7.00
N LEU A 3 8.26 -9.92 7.52
CA LEU A 3 8.89 -10.18 8.82
C LEU A 3 8.03 -9.74 10.03
N ARG A 4 6.90 -9.07 9.78
CA ARG A 4 6.01 -8.55 10.83
C ARG A 4 4.56 -8.97 10.55
N PRO A 5 4.23 -10.25 10.76
CA PRO A 5 2.96 -10.84 10.29
C PRO A 5 1.69 -10.19 10.87
N LYS A 6 1.73 -9.61 12.07
CA LYS A 6 0.56 -8.88 12.59
C LYS A 6 0.22 -7.65 11.75
N MET A 7 1.20 -7.06 11.01
CA MET A 7 0.94 -6.00 10.04
C MET A 7 0.16 -6.49 8.81
N ASN A 8 0.08 -7.79 8.61
CA ASN A 8 -0.61 -8.43 7.48
C ASN A 8 -1.96 -9.03 7.88
N ARG A 9 -2.62 -8.41 8.84
CA ARG A 9 -3.94 -8.80 9.35
C ARG A 9 -5.01 -7.81 8.93
N PHE A 10 -6.26 -8.26 9.03
CA PHE A 10 -7.43 -7.42 8.84
C PHE A 10 -8.60 -7.92 9.70
N ILE A 11 -9.64 -7.09 9.81
CA ILE A 11 -10.83 -7.41 10.60
C ILE A 11 -12.04 -7.41 9.66
N VAL A 12 -12.78 -8.50 9.68
CA VAL A 12 -14.08 -8.61 9.01
C VAL A 12 -15.10 -9.09 10.02
N ASN A 13 -16.22 -8.39 10.12
CA ASN A 13 -17.33 -8.71 11.03
C ASN A 13 -16.89 -9.00 12.47
N GLY A 14 -15.90 -8.24 12.97
CA GLY A 14 -15.36 -8.38 14.34
C GLY A 14 -14.36 -9.52 14.55
N ASN A 15 -14.03 -10.29 13.51
CA ASN A 15 -13.05 -11.38 13.58
C ASN A 15 -11.73 -10.95 12.94
N PHE A 16 -10.62 -11.45 13.53
CA PHE A 16 -9.27 -11.25 13.00
C PHE A 16 -8.94 -12.31 11.96
N PHE A 17 -8.40 -11.87 10.85
CA PHE A 17 -7.89 -12.72 9.78
C PHE A 17 -6.43 -12.41 9.49
N GLN A 18 -5.67 -13.44 9.16
CA GLN A 18 -4.30 -13.34 8.68
C GLN A 18 -4.30 -13.55 7.17
N ARG A 19 -3.64 -12.67 6.40
CA ARG A 19 -3.47 -12.88 4.96
C ARG A 19 -2.45 -13.97 4.72
N ASN A 20 -2.67 -14.75 3.68
CA ASN A 20 -1.76 -15.83 3.25
C ASN A 20 -0.59 -15.29 2.42
N GLU A 21 -0.72 -14.10 1.84
CA GLU A 21 0.27 -13.45 1.01
C GLU A 21 0.46 -11.99 1.43
N VAL A 22 1.54 -11.37 0.99
CA VAL A 22 1.78 -9.94 1.15
C VAL A 22 1.54 -9.27 -0.19
N THR A 23 0.60 -8.33 -0.21
CA THR A 23 0.26 -7.57 -1.40
C THR A 23 0.44 -6.07 -1.15
N ALA A 24 0.89 -5.36 -2.16
CA ALA A 24 0.99 -3.91 -2.13
C ALA A 24 0.23 -3.31 -3.31
N SER A 25 -0.57 -2.31 -3.06
CA SER A 25 -1.20 -1.53 -4.13
C SER A 25 -0.63 -0.12 -4.17
N PHE A 26 -0.60 0.47 -5.36
CA PHE A 26 -0.10 1.81 -5.55
C PHE A 26 -0.81 2.54 -6.69
N VAL A 27 -0.85 3.86 -6.58
CA VAL A 27 -1.48 4.72 -7.58
C VAL A 27 -0.50 5.04 -8.69
N VAL A 28 -0.92 4.82 -9.93
CA VAL A 28 -0.17 5.16 -11.13
C VAL A 28 -0.91 6.25 -11.90
N LYS A 29 -0.31 7.43 -12.05
CA LYS A 29 -0.83 8.48 -12.91
C LYS A 29 -0.52 8.13 -14.37
N LYS A 30 -1.57 7.94 -15.20
CA LYS A 30 -1.39 7.63 -16.64
C LYS A 30 -0.76 8.81 -17.38
N GLN A 31 -1.19 10.02 -17.04
CA GLN A 31 -0.64 11.28 -17.57
C GLN A 31 -0.58 12.32 -16.47
N PHE A 32 0.53 13.05 -16.38
CA PHE A 32 0.70 14.16 -15.44
C PHE A 32 -0.05 15.41 -15.94
N SER A 33 -1.37 15.39 -15.81
CA SER A 33 -2.27 16.51 -16.13
C SER A 33 -3.48 16.46 -15.19
N ASP A 34 -4.20 17.59 -15.04
CA ASP A 34 -5.39 17.69 -14.18
C ASP A 34 -6.50 16.73 -14.61
N LYS A 35 -6.55 16.41 -15.90
CA LYS A 35 -7.52 15.47 -16.49
C LYS A 35 -6.96 14.05 -16.68
N GLY A 36 -5.69 13.83 -16.32
CA GLY A 36 -5.04 12.54 -16.48
C GLY A 36 -5.67 11.50 -15.58
N ALA A 37 -6.10 10.38 -16.17
CA ALA A 37 -6.64 9.25 -15.43
C ALA A 37 -5.59 8.67 -14.48
N GLU A 38 -6.06 8.11 -13.39
CA GLU A 38 -5.27 7.32 -12.44
C GLU A 38 -5.65 5.85 -12.60
N ALA A 39 -4.67 4.99 -12.48
CA ALA A 39 -4.84 3.55 -12.39
C ALA A 39 -4.34 3.08 -11.02
N LEU A 40 -4.94 2.03 -10.52
CA LEU A 40 -4.48 1.34 -9.32
C LEU A 40 -3.80 0.05 -9.75
N ALA A 41 -2.54 -0.10 -9.38
CA ALA A 41 -1.77 -1.30 -9.61
C ALA A 41 -1.71 -2.13 -8.33
N MET A 42 -1.72 -3.43 -8.45
CA MET A 42 -1.57 -4.36 -7.34
C MET A 42 -0.39 -5.30 -7.59
N LEU A 43 0.43 -5.44 -6.59
CA LEU A 43 1.61 -6.27 -6.58
C LEU A 43 1.41 -7.42 -5.61
N HIS A 44 1.67 -8.63 -6.04
CA HIS A 44 1.72 -9.84 -5.22
C HIS A 44 3.18 -10.20 -4.96
N THR A 45 3.53 -10.44 -3.70
CA THR A 45 4.89 -10.82 -3.31
C THR A 45 4.90 -12.11 -2.52
N THR A 46 5.97 -12.85 -2.67
CA THR A 46 6.27 -14.06 -1.90
C THR A 46 7.43 -13.82 -0.93
N GLY A 47 7.65 -14.72 0.00
CA GLY A 47 8.81 -14.64 0.90
C GLY A 47 10.16 -14.83 0.20
N ASP A 48 10.17 -15.38 -1.00
CA ASP A 48 11.38 -15.66 -1.79
C ASP A 48 11.81 -14.51 -2.70
N ASP A 49 10.96 -13.47 -2.85
CA ASP A 49 11.28 -12.29 -3.63
C ASP A 49 12.39 -11.45 -2.98
N THR A 50 13.13 -10.76 -3.83
CA THR A 50 14.18 -9.80 -3.47
C THR A 50 13.80 -8.41 -3.94
N ILE A 51 14.60 -7.38 -3.61
CA ILE A 51 14.37 -6.01 -4.11
C ILE A 51 14.34 -5.95 -5.64
N ASP A 52 15.17 -6.75 -6.32
CA ASP A 52 15.24 -6.75 -7.78
C ASP A 52 13.96 -7.34 -8.40
N THR A 53 13.46 -8.46 -7.86
CA THR A 53 12.20 -9.06 -8.34
C THR A 53 11.02 -8.12 -8.11
N VAL A 54 10.94 -7.50 -6.94
CA VAL A 54 9.90 -6.51 -6.61
C VAL A 54 10.00 -5.28 -7.52
N HIS A 55 11.23 -4.79 -7.79
CA HIS A 55 11.44 -3.68 -8.71
C HIS A 55 10.92 -3.99 -10.13
N GLU A 56 11.22 -5.17 -10.65
CA GLU A 56 10.76 -5.57 -11.99
C GLU A 56 9.24 -5.71 -12.05
N TYR A 57 8.61 -6.26 -11.01
CA TYR A 57 7.14 -6.32 -10.91
C TYR A 57 6.51 -4.93 -10.92
N ILE A 58 7.04 -3.98 -10.14
CA ILE A 58 6.55 -2.60 -10.14
C ILE A 58 6.69 -1.99 -11.53
N ARG A 59 7.83 -2.18 -12.18
CA ARG A 59 8.09 -1.66 -13.52
C ARG A 59 7.11 -2.19 -14.56
N GLN A 60 6.82 -3.50 -14.53
CA GLN A 60 5.82 -4.13 -15.39
C GLN A 60 4.43 -3.54 -15.15
N GLN A 61 3.99 -3.47 -13.89
CA GLN A 61 2.68 -2.93 -13.53
C GLN A 61 2.53 -1.46 -13.96
N VAL A 62 3.56 -0.63 -13.74
CA VAL A 62 3.53 0.78 -14.19
C VAL A 62 3.43 0.87 -15.71
N THR A 63 4.14 0.01 -16.44
CA THR A 63 4.10 -0.02 -17.90
C THR A 63 2.72 -0.46 -18.41
N GLU A 64 2.14 -1.48 -17.82
CA GLU A 64 0.79 -1.96 -18.14
C GLU A 64 -0.28 -0.90 -17.85
N CYS A 65 -0.24 -0.25 -16.69
CA CYS A 65 -1.17 0.81 -16.31
C CYS A 65 -1.10 2.03 -17.24
N ARG A 66 0.07 2.33 -17.80
CA ARG A 66 0.26 3.41 -18.76
C ARG A 66 -0.09 3.04 -20.19
N SER A 67 -0.30 1.76 -20.48
CA SER A 67 -0.80 1.33 -21.77
C SER A 67 -2.28 1.73 -21.94
N ASP A 68 -2.76 1.79 -23.20
CA ASP A 68 -4.16 2.15 -23.52
C ASP A 68 -5.19 1.09 -23.13
N LYS A 69 -4.78 0.02 -22.42
CA LYS A 69 -5.70 -0.98 -21.91
C LYS A 69 -6.59 -0.37 -20.83
N VAL A 70 -7.89 -0.63 -20.95
CA VAL A 70 -8.87 -0.26 -19.92
C VAL A 70 -8.62 -1.13 -18.70
N ASP A 71 -8.39 -0.49 -17.59
CA ASP A 71 -8.26 -1.11 -16.28
C ASP A 71 -9.55 -1.84 -15.90
N SER A 72 -9.47 -3.06 -15.39
CA SER A 72 -10.66 -3.85 -15.01
C SER A 72 -11.54 -3.11 -14.02
N THR A 73 -10.96 -2.48 -13.01
CA THR A 73 -11.68 -1.69 -12.01
C THR A 73 -12.39 -0.48 -12.62
N THR A 74 -11.75 0.21 -13.57
CA THR A 74 -12.39 1.33 -14.31
C THR A 74 -13.55 0.82 -15.17
N GLY A 75 -13.41 -0.34 -15.82
CA GLY A 75 -14.47 -0.95 -16.62
C GLY A 75 -15.69 -1.34 -15.79
N GLU A 76 -15.51 -1.90 -14.61
CA GLU A 76 -16.59 -2.26 -13.69
C GLU A 76 -17.34 -1.02 -13.17
N MET A 77 -16.61 0.06 -12.82
CA MET A 77 -17.20 1.33 -12.40
C MET A 77 -18.00 1.99 -13.53
N ASP A 78 -17.55 1.90 -14.77
CA ASP A 78 -18.26 2.44 -15.92
C ASP A 78 -19.58 1.70 -16.18
N ILE A 79 -19.64 0.39 -15.95
CA ILE A 79 -20.89 -0.39 -16.01
C ILE A 79 -21.85 0.07 -14.91
N LEU A 80 -21.36 0.22 -13.67
CA LEU A 80 -22.19 0.71 -12.56
C LEU A 80 -22.75 2.11 -12.82
N ASN A 81 -21.95 2.99 -13.42
CA ASN A 81 -22.35 4.37 -13.73
C ASN A 81 -23.44 4.46 -14.82
N LYS A 82 -23.59 3.44 -15.65
CA LYS A 82 -24.67 3.36 -16.66
C LYS A 82 -26.02 2.90 -16.10
N LEU A 83 -26.02 2.34 -14.87
CA LEU A 83 -27.25 1.89 -14.23
C LEU A 83 -28.02 3.05 -13.60
N PRO A 84 -29.37 2.95 -13.51
CA PRO A 84 -30.16 3.88 -12.71
C PRO A 84 -29.62 3.97 -11.27
N ARG A 85 -29.54 5.19 -10.71
CA ARG A 85 -28.89 5.43 -9.41
C ARG A 85 -29.40 4.53 -8.28
N TRP A 86 -30.69 4.16 -8.28
CA TRP A 86 -31.26 3.29 -7.25
C TRP A 86 -30.79 1.84 -7.39
N VAL A 87 -30.60 1.35 -8.63
CA VAL A 87 -30.02 0.02 -8.92
C VAL A 87 -28.54 -0.01 -8.50
N GLY A 88 -27.76 0.98 -8.90
CA GLY A 88 -26.36 1.11 -8.49
C GLY A 88 -26.20 1.13 -6.97
N LYS A 89 -27.02 1.92 -6.26
CA LYS A 89 -27.01 1.94 -4.78
C LYS A 89 -27.38 0.58 -4.17
N ALA A 90 -28.35 -0.12 -4.74
CA ALA A 90 -28.74 -1.45 -4.25
C ALA A 90 -27.63 -2.47 -4.49
N ALA A 91 -26.99 -2.45 -5.66
CA ALA A 91 -25.86 -3.32 -5.98
C ALA A 91 -24.68 -3.08 -5.04
N VAL A 92 -24.26 -1.81 -4.84
CA VAL A 92 -23.17 -1.47 -3.90
C VAL A 92 -23.51 -1.92 -2.48
N ARG A 93 -24.73 -1.68 -2.00
CA ARG A 93 -25.15 -2.14 -0.66
C ARG A 93 -25.11 -3.66 -0.54
N PHE A 94 -25.47 -4.37 -1.59
CA PHE A 94 -25.42 -5.83 -1.60
C PHE A 94 -23.98 -6.34 -1.57
N ILE A 95 -23.10 -5.75 -2.37
CA ILE A 95 -21.67 -6.10 -2.35
C ILE A 95 -21.05 -5.77 -0.98
N MET A 96 -21.35 -4.59 -0.40
CA MET A 96 -20.89 -4.26 0.96
C MET A 96 -21.44 -5.21 2.03
N TRP A 97 -22.64 -5.73 1.84
CA TRP A 97 -23.19 -6.74 2.72
C TRP A 97 -22.46 -8.07 2.57
N LEU A 98 -22.14 -8.50 1.34
CA LEU A 98 -21.30 -9.68 1.09
C LEU A 98 -19.91 -9.51 1.72
N ASP A 99 -19.29 -8.34 1.53
CA ASP A 99 -17.97 -8.01 2.09
C ASP A 99 -17.96 -8.13 3.61
N LYS A 100 -18.98 -7.55 4.26
CA LYS A 100 -19.13 -7.66 5.72
C LYS A 100 -19.21 -9.10 6.22
N HIS A 101 -19.69 -10.05 5.41
CA HIS A 101 -19.81 -11.47 5.76
C HIS A 101 -18.62 -12.30 5.27
N GLY A 102 -17.65 -11.69 4.57
CA GLY A 102 -16.53 -12.40 3.96
C GLY A 102 -16.94 -13.31 2.81
N TRP A 103 -18.00 -12.97 2.08
CA TRP A 103 -18.58 -13.75 0.99
C TRP A 103 -18.35 -13.12 -0.38
N VAL A 104 -17.55 -12.07 -0.47
CA VAL A 104 -17.16 -11.52 -1.77
C VAL A 104 -16.29 -12.56 -2.48
N PRO A 105 -16.59 -12.89 -3.75
CA PRO A 105 -15.78 -13.85 -4.49
C PRO A 105 -14.33 -13.39 -4.65
N ASP A 106 -13.39 -14.33 -4.58
CA ASP A 106 -11.96 -14.04 -4.73
C ASP A 106 -11.64 -13.37 -6.07
N SER A 107 -12.41 -13.69 -7.13
CA SER A 107 -12.26 -13.04 -8.44
C SER A 107 -12.52 -11.54 -8.42
N MET A 108 -13.25 -11.02 -7.44
CA MET A 108 -13.49 -9.58 -7.27
C MET A 108 -12.49 -8.92 -6.34
N THR A 109 -11.86 -9.68 -5.45
CA THR A 109 -10.96 -9.14 -4.42
C THR A 109 -9.49 -9.30 -4.75
N CYS A 110 -9.12 -10.33 -5.55
CA CYS A 110 -7.71 -10.65 -5.84
C CYS A 110 -6.95 -9.53 -6.56
N ASN A 111 -7.65 -8.69 -7.33
CA ASN A 111 -7.07 -7.56 -8.05
C ASN A 111 -7.61 -6.21 -7.56
N ASP A 112 -8.45 -6.19 -6.51
CA ASP A 112 -8.93 -4.94 -5.93
C ASP A 112 -7.88 -4.37 -4.96
N PRO A 113 -7.29 -3.22 -5.26
CA PRO A 113 -6.25 -2.58 -4.43
C PRO A 113 -6.66 -2.33 -2.98
N TYR A 114 -7.95 -2.20 -2.71
CA TYR A 114 -8.46 -1.99 -1.35
C TYR A 114 -8.43 -3.24 -0.48
N TYR A 115 -8.15 -4.42 -1.06
CA TYR A 115 -7.93 -5.67 -0.34
C TYR A 115 -6.43 -6.00 -0.15
N SER A 116 -5.53 -5.11 -0.55
CA SER A 116 -4.09 -5.29 -0.37
C SER A 116 -3.65 -5.21 1.10
N SER A 117 -2.46 -5.72 1.38
CA SER A 117 -1.82 -5.60 2.71
C SER A 117 -1.45 -4.16 3.03
N VAL A 118 -1.01 -3.41 2.01
CA VAL A 118 -0.63 -2.00 2.12
C VAL A 118 -0.97 -1.24 0.85
N VAL A 119 -1.47 -0.02 1.01
CA VAL A 119 -1.59 0.95 -0.07
C VAL A 119 -0.44 1.94 0.00
N LEU A 120 0.25 2.15 -1.11
CA LEU A 120 1.35 3.09 -1.25
C LEU A 120 0.92 4.27 -2.12
N SER A 121 1.15 5.49 -1.65
CA SER A 121 0.94 6.70 -2.43
C SER A 121 2.21 7.53 -2.47
N ASN A 122 2.79 7.71 -3.66
CA ASN A 122 4.02 8.48 -3.84
C ASN A 122 3.70 9.93 -4.22
N LEU A 123 3.50 10.78 -3.22
CA LEU A 123 3.30 12.22 -3.39
C LEU A 123 4.59 12.93 -3.82
N GLY A 124 5.76 12.37 -3.53
CA GLY A 124 7.04 12.91 -3.98
C GLY A 124 7.15 12.99 -5.50
N SER A 125 6.47 12.09 -6.24
CA SER A 125 6.41 12.12 -7.70
C SER A 125 5.75 13.38 -8.27
N ILE A 126 4.92 14.05 -7.48
CA ILE A 126 4.24 15.32 -7.80
C ILE A 126 4.73 16.48 -6.93
N LYS A 127 5.90 16.34 -6.31
CA LYS A 127 6.58 17.37 -5.50
C LYS A 127 5.76 17.86 -4.29
N LEU A 128 5.06 16.92 -3.64
CA LEU A 128 4.32 17.19 -2.41
C LEU A 128 5.03 16.59 -1.20
N LYS A 129 4.91 17.27 -0.08
CA LYS A 129 5.34 16.79 1.22
C LYS A 129 4.50 15.58 1.63
N CYS A 130 5.02 14.82 2.57
CA CYS A 130 4.29 13.73 3.19
C CYS A 130 3.05 14.25 3.95
N GLY A 131 1.99 13.46 3.93
CA GLY A 131 0.77 13.64 4.70
C GLY A 131 0.30 12.32 5.28
N TYR A 132 -0.94 12.29 5.74
CA TYR A 132 -1.61 11.08 6.22
C TYR A 132 -2.90 10.85 5.43
N HIS A 133 -3.20 9.60 5.17
CA HIS A 133 -4.44 9.19 4.53
C HIS A 133 -5.27 8.35 5.50
N HIS A 134 -6.56 8.51 5.51
CA HIS A 134 -7.43 7.62 6.29
C HIS A 134 -7.51 6.23 5.63
N LEU A 135 -7.74 5.21 6.43
CA LEU A 135 -8.09 3.89 5.91
C LEU A 135 -9.47 3.95 5.25
N THR A 136 -9.67 3.12 4.24
CA THR A 136 -10.92 3.10 3.47
C THR A 136 -12.02 2.33 4.20
N ASN A 137 -13.28 2.71 3.95
CA ASN A 137 -14.44 1.98 4.46
C ASN A 137 -14.79 0.74 3.59
N TRP A 138 -14.13 0.60 2.46
CA TRP A 138 -14.24 -0.52 1.53
C TRP A 138 -12.97 -1.35 1.59
N GLY A 139 -13.13 -2.69 1.47
CA GLY A 139 -12.00 -3.62 1.47
C GLY A 139 -11.42 -3.88 2.86
N THR A 140 -10.25 -4.44 2.89
CA THR A 140 -9.59 -4.94 4.11
C THR A 140 -8.20 -4.35 4.34
N CYS A 141 -7.78 -3.36 3.56
CA CYS A 141 -6.47 -2.73 3.71
C CYS A 141 -6.31 -2.11 5.10
N SER A 142 -5.26 -2.49 5.80
CA SER A 142 -5.00 -2.08 7.19
C SER A 142 -3.78 -1.17 7.35
N VAL A 143 -3.03 -0.94 6.28
CA VAL A 143 -1.84 -0.06 6.28
C VAL A 143 -1.88 0.85 5.07
N PHE A 144 -1.77 2.15 5.30
CA PHE A 144 -1.60 3.13 4.23
C PHE A 144 -0.28 3.87 4.43
N CYS A 145 0.56 3.90 3.41
CA CYS A 145 1.86 4.57 3.44
C CYS A 145 1.92 5.66 2.38
N ILE A 146 2.18 6.88 2.82
CA ILE A 146 2.43 8.02 1.95
C ILE A 146 3.92 8.32 1.92
N ILE A 147 4.47 8.43 0.73
CA ILE A 147 5.88 8.76 0.50
C ILE A 147 5.94 10.22 0.05
N GLY A 148 6.60 11.07 0.84
CA GLY A 148 6.80 12.48 0.53
C GLY A 148 7.95 12.70 -0.46
N GLU A 149 8.14 13.96 -0.85
CA GLU A 149 9.27 14.36 -1.68
C GLU A 149 10.61 14.24 -0.94
N LYS A 150 11.66 13.99 -1.68
CA LYS A 150 13.02 14.07 -1.18
C LYS A 150 13.40 15.52 -0.90
N LYS A 151 14.05 15.74 0.25
CA LYS A 151 14.49 17.06 0.69
C LYS A 151 15.82 16.98 1.43
N MET A 152 16.58 18.08 1.43
CA MET A 152 17.72 18.23 2.32
C MET A 152 17.23 18.64 3.71
N SER A 153 17.62 17.87 4.74
CA SER A 153 17.28 18.16 6.13
C SER A 153 18.52 18.28 6.99
N PRO A 154 18.56 19.23 7.95
CA PRO A 154 19.66 19.35 8.89
C PRO A 154 19.59 18.25 9.95
N PHE A 155 20.70 17.60 10.20
CA PHE A 155 20.93 16.69 11.32
C PHE A 155 21.92 17.33 12.28
N TYR A 156 21.58 17.38 13.54
CA TYR A 156 22.40 17.93 14.59
C TYR A 156 23.17 16.81 15.27
N ASP A 157 24.47 16.87 15.21
CA ASP A 157 25.37 15.95 15.89
C ASP A 157 25.53 16.31 17.37
N ALA A 158 26.03 15.38 18.20
CA ALA A 158 26.16 15.58 19.66
C ALA A 158 27.10 16.72 20.04
N ASP A 159 28.04 17.09 19.16
CA ASP A 159 28.97 18.22 19.34
C ASP A 159 28.38 19.57 18.88
N GLY A 160 27.12 19.58 18.43
CA GLY A 160 26.43 20.76 17.92
C GLY A 160 26.71 21.07 16.44
N SER A 161 27.50 20.26 15.76
CA SER A 161 27.68 20.39 14.31
C SER A 161 26.39 20.04 13.55
N VAL A 162 26.26 20.57 12.32
CA VAL A 162 25.09 20.34 11.48
C VAL A 162 25.50 19.69 10.16
N THR A 163 24.98 18.51 9.93
CA THR A 163 25.18 17.79 8.66
C THR A 163 23.87 17.81 7.85
N MET A 164 23.95 18.24 6.60
CA MET A 164 22.81 18.21 5.68
C MET A 164 22.73 16.83 5.03
N ARG A 165 21.57 16.16 5.14
CA ARG A 165 21.34 14.84 4.55
C ARG A 165 20.10 14.85 3.68
N GLU A 166 20.13 14.07 2.58
CA GLU A 166 18.92 13.83 1.80
C GLU A 166 17.98 12.92 2.60
N THR A 167 16.75 13.34 2.74
CA THR A 167 15.71 12.64 3.51
C THR A 167 14.41 12.60 2.74
N LEU A 168 13.58 11.64 3.10
CA LEU A 168 12.17 11.61 2.74
C LEU A 168 11.32 11.31 3.98
N ASP A 169 10.13 11.86 4.02
CA ASP A 169 9.17 11.57 5.09
C ASP A 169 8.21 10.47 4.64
N LEU A 170 7.90 9.56 5.55
CA LEU A 170 6.87 8.53 5.37
C LEU A 170 5.72 8.79 6.35
N GLY A 171 4.50 8.89 5.83
CA GLY A 171 3.28 8.97 6.63
C GLY A 171 2.60 7.60 6.66
N LEU A 172 2.51 7.02 7.86
CA LEU A 172 1.89 5.71 8.04
C LEU A 172 0.55 5.87 8.77
N THR A 173 -0.51 5.36 8.17
CA THR A 173 -1.80 5.15 8.82
C THR A 173 -2.00 3.66 8.99
N ILE A 174 -2.22 3.21 10.21
CA ILE A 174 -2.24 1.79 10.59
C ILE A 174 -3.51 1.52 11.42
N ASP A 175 -4.14 0.39 11.22
CA ASP A 175 -5.25 -0.05 12.06
C ASP A 175 -4.71 -0.59 13.40
N GLU A 176 -4.78 0.25 14.45
CA GLU A 176 -4.27 -0.10 15.78
C GLU A 176 -4.99 -1.26 16.45
N ARG A 177 -6.15 -1.66 15.94
CA ARG A 177 -6.90 -2.81 16.47
C ARG A 177 -6.17 -4.14 16.23
N LEU A 178 -5.24 -4.19 15.25
CA LEU A 178 -4.54 -5.40 14.82
C LEU A 178 -3.32 -5.76 15.65
N ALA A 179 -2.68 -4.76 16.25
CA ALA A 179 -1.51 -4.93 17.10
C ALA A 179 -1.33 -3.70 18.01
N ASP A 180 -0.63 -3.89 19.12
CA ASP A 180 -0.33 -2.81 20.04
C ASP A 180 0.79 -1.88 19.53
N GLY A 181 0.91 -0.71 20.17
CA GLY A 181 1.89 0.31 19.82
C GLY A 181 3.35 -0.16 19.92
N TYR A 182 3.64 -1.10 20.82
CA TYR A 182 4.98 -1.67 20.95
C TYR A 182 5.36 -2.50 19.71
N TYR A 183 4.41 -3.32 19.22
CA TYR A 183 4.61 -4.08 18.01
C TYR A 183 4.81 -3.18 16.78
N TYR A 184 4.01 -2.11 16.68
CA TYR A 184 4.16 -1.12 15.61
C TYR A 184 5.49 -0.36 15.71
N SER A 185 5.90 0.05 16.91
CA SER A 185 7.18 0.71 17.12
C SER A 185 8.35 -0.13 16.62
N LYS A 186 8.39 -1.43 16.96
CA LYS A 186 9.40 -2.35 16.43
C LYS A 186 9.31 -2.50 14.91
N SER A 187 8.10 -2.51 14.34
CA SER A 187 7.91 -2.62 12.90
C SER A 187 8.43 -1.39 12.15
N ILE A 188 8.25 -0.20 12.73
CA ILE A 188 8.76 1.06 12.19
C ILE A 188 10.29 1.13 12.29
N ARG A 189 10.88 0.65 13.40
CA ARG A 189 12.35 0.56 13.52
C ARG A 189 12.94 -0.36 12.48
N LEU A 190 12.33 -1.53 12.25
CA LEU A 190 12.76 -2.44 11.17
C LEU A 190 12.65 -1.77 9.80
N LEU A 191 11.54 -1.08 9.50
CA LEU A 191 11.40 -0.33 8.25
C LEU A 191 12.51 0.70 8.07
N LYS A 192 12.79 1.48 9.13
CA LYS A 192 13.86 2.48 9.12
C LYS A 192 15.22 1.82 8.87
N TYR A 193 15.52 0.74 9.57
CA TYR A 193 16.75 -0.01 9.41
C TYR A 193 16.94 -0.50 7.95
N LEU A 194 15.90 -1.10 7.35
CA LEU A 194 15.96 -1.58 5.96
C LEU A 194 16.12 -0.43 4.94
N LEU A 195 15.64 0.77 5.24
CA LEU A 195 15.85 1.95 4.38
C LEU A 195 17.28 2.50 4.52
N GLU A 196 17.90 2.35 5.68
CA GLU A 196 19.29 2.74 5.96
C GLU A 196 20.30 1.66 5.50
N HIS A 197 19.85 0.41 5.37
CA HIS A 197 20.65 -0.77 4.96
C HIS A 197 19.97 -1.51 3.79
N PRO A 198 19.92 -0.89 2.59
CA PRO A 198 19.23 -1.47 1.44
C PRO A 198 19.82 -2.79 0.94
N GLU A 199 21.11 -3.08 1.28
CA GLU A 199 21.77 -4.35 1.00
C GLU A 199 21.07 -5.57 1.63
N GLU A 200 20.36 -5.37 2.75
CA GLU A 200 19.55 -6.43 3.36
C GLU A 200 18.33 -6.85 2.49
N LEU A 201 17.91 -5.97 1.59
CA LEU A 201 16.79 -6.25 0.67
C LEU A 201 17.22 -7.03 -0.59
N GLU A 202 18.53 -7.26 -0.79
CA GLU A 202 19.05 -8.16 -1.83
C GLU A 202 18.79 -9.64 -1.48
N LYS A 203 18.54 -9.92 -0.19
CA LYS A 203 18.16 -11.25 0.32
C LYS A 203 16.64 -11.49 0.15
N PRO A 204 16.21 -12.76 0.17
CA PRO A 204 14.78 -13.09 0.19
C PRO A 204 14.04 -12.40 1.33
N LEU A 205 12.83 -11.87 1.05
CA LEU A 205 12.02 -11.10 2.00
C LEU A 205 11.66 -11.86 3.30
N LYS A 206 11.76 -13.18 3.31
CA LYS A 206 11.51 -14.03 4.47
C LYS A 206 12.71 -14.16 5.43
N GLU A 207 13.91 -13.76 5.00
CA GLU A 207 15.09 -13.86 5.86
C GLU A 207 15.00 -12.90 7.03
N GLU A 208 15.31 -13.40 8.23
CA GLU A 208 15.33 -12.60 9.44
C GLU A 208 16.48 -11.60 9.41
N VAL A 209 16.16 -10.37 9.83
CA VAL A 209 17.12 -9.26 9.90
C VAL A 209 17.31 -8.86 11.37
N SER A 210 18.53 -8.82 11.83
CA SER A 210 18.89 -8.31 13.16
C SER A 210 19.07 -6.79 13.10
N TYR A 211 18.21 -6.05 13.79
CA TYR A 211 18.14 -4.60 13.74
C TYR A 211 18.08 -3.91 15.13
N GLU A 212 18.28 -4.69 16.20
CA GLU A 212 18.36 -4.20 17.60
C GLU A 212 19.78 -4.22 18.14
#